data_5526fd4fa6ac9498fd91ca06e1ff5213
#
_entry.id   5526fd4fa6ac9498fd91ca06e1ff5213
#
_cell.length_a   1.000
_cell.length_b   1.000
_cell.length_c   1.000
_cell.angle_alpha   90.00
_cell.angle_beta   90.00
_cell.angle_gamma   90.00
#
_symmetry.space_group_name_H-M   'P 1'
#
loop_
_entity.id
_entity.type
_entity.pdbx_description
1 polymer ?
#
loop_
_entity_poly.entity_id
_entity_poly.type
_entity_poly.pdbx_seq_one_letter_code
_entity_poly.pdbx_strand_id
1 'polypeptide(L)'
;MVFISNGWNILIGLIKSFQITDALDVILVSLIIYSGIKLVRETRAGQLVKGIFVLLAGWVLSYYLHLHMLGAFLNYFFQFSVFALLVVFQPELRRALEQIGRGGLRNSKTWFLPGSGKDDLELQEKQRKGINAVVDSAAVLQKQKMGALIVMERQTKLGEIIDTGTIVNADPSAPLICNIFFNKAPLHDGAMIIRDGMVHAAGCILPLTKSDRVSVDLGTRHRAAIGMSENSDAVIVVVSEETGQISVAVNGVLTRNYTRETLRSELEGLIMPAAPDPGEKLTSRIPSIRRAKKNGK
;
A
#
# COMPACT_ATOMS: atom_id res chain seq x y z
N MET A 1 29.99 25.33 -43.00
CA MET A 1 30.26 26.15 -41.79
C MET A 1 28.98 26.84 -41.21
N VAL A 2 28.00 27.18 -42.04
CA VAL A 2 26.76 27.88 -41.58
C VAL A 2 25.84 27.06 -40.66
N PHE A 3 25.82 25.74 -40.81
CA PHE A 3 24.97 24.84 -39.97
C PHE A 3 25.44 24.74 -38.52
N ILE A 4 26.73 24.83 -38.25
CA ILE A 4 27.30 24.71 -36.89
C ILE A 4 27.13 26.03 -36.14
N SER A 5 27.20 27.19 -36.80
CA SER A 5 27.01 28.50 -36.20
C SER A 5 25.54 28.76 -35.75
N ASN A 6 24.57 28.23 -36.53
CA ASN A 6 23.16 28.31 -36.15
C ASN A 6 22.82 27.44 -34.92
N GLY A 7 23.40 26.24 -34.82
CA GLY A 7 23.22 25.38 -33.67
C GLY A 7 23.75 25.99 -32.35
N TRP A 8 24.92 26.67 -32.45
CA TRP A 8 25.52 27.34 -31.31
C TRP A 8 24.73 28.55 -30.80
N ASN A 9 24.18 29.35 -31.73
CA ASN A 9 23.35 30.49 -31.39
C ASN A 9 21.98 30.08 -30.79
N ILE A 10 21.42 28.95 -31.25
CA ILE A 10 20.19 28.37 -30.67
C ILE A 10 20.47 27.89 -29.25
N LEU A 11 21.58 27.20 -28.98
CA LEU A 11 21.99 26.74 -27.65
C LEU A 11 22.20 27.91 -26.70
N ILE A 12 22.89 28.99 -27.14
CA ILE A 12 23.10 30.20 -26.31
C ILE A 12 21.74 30.91 -26.03
N GLY A 13 20.85 30.94 -27.02
CA GLY A 13 19.47 31.47 -26.85
C GLY A 13 18.67 30.68 -25.82
N LEU A 14 18.71 29.37 -25.86
CA LEU A 14 18.06 28.48 -24.88
C LEU A 14 18.61 28.67 -23.45
N ILE A 15 19.95 28.81 -23.32
CA ILE A 15 20.57 29.04 -22.01
C ILE A 15 20.21 30.43 -21.44
N LYS A 16 20.10 31.43 -22.28
CA LYS A 16 19.72 32.81 -21.85
C LYS A 16 18.24 32.96 -21.51
N SER A 17 17.36 32.13 -22.08
CA SER A 17 15.93 32.14 -21.79
C SER A 17 15.54 31.19 -20.63
N PHE A 18 16.51 30.47 -20.04
CA PHE A 18 16.28 29.49 -18.99
C PHE A 18 15.77 30.14 -17.71
N GLN A 19 14.51 29.84 -17.38
CA GLN A 19 13.85 30.31 -16.15
C GLN A 19 13.88 29.21 -15.07
N ILE A 20 13.70 29.60 -13.82
CA ILE A 20 13.62 28.67 -12.68
C ILE A 20 12.48 27.65 -12.90
N THR A 21 11.41 28.06 -13.58
CA THR A 21 10.29 27.19 -13.97
C THR A 21 10.72 26.06 -14.92
N ASP A 22 11.67 26.31 -15.82
CA ASP A 22 12.16 25.30 -16.77
C ASP A 22 12.99 24.24 -16.06
N ALA A 23 13.79 24.64 -15.04
CA ALA A 23 14.50 23.69 -14.18
C ALA A 23 13.53 22.78 -13.41
N LEU A 24 12.45 23.34 -12.91
CA LEU A 24 11.41 22.61 -12.19
C LEU A 24 10.69 21.61 -13.10
N ASP A 25 10.39 22.02 -14.35
CA ASP A 25 9.78 21.16 -15.36
C ASP A 25 10.68 19.96 -15.70
N VAL A 26 11.98 20.21 -15.98
CA VAL A 26 12.96 19.14 -16.24
C VAL A 26 13.08 18.18 -15.07
N ILE A 27 13.09 18.66 -13.82
CA ILE A 27 13.15 17.81 -12.62
C ILE A 27 11.89 16.96 -12.52
N LEU A 28 10.69 17.55 -12.70
CA LEU A 28 9.43 16.82 -12.63
C LEU A 28 9.35 15.74 -13.73
N VAL A 29 9.68 16.08 -14.96
CA VAL A 29 9.68 15.13 -16.08
C VAL A 29 10.70 14.01 -15.84
N SER A 30 11.90 14.34 -15.35
CA SER A 30 12.93 13.34 -15.00
C SER A 30 12.47 12.39 -13.92
N LEU A 31 11.77 12.88 -12.90
CA LEU A 31 11.22 12.09 -11.81
C LEU A 31 10.10 11.17 -12.27
N ILE A 32 9.24 11.64 -13.16
CA ILE A 32 8.17 10.84 -13.79
C ILE A 32 8.79 9.71 -14.63
N ILE A 33 9.77 10.03 -15.49
CA ILE A 33 10.45 9.05 -16.33
C ILE A 33 11.19 8.02 -15.47
N TYR A 34 11.92 8.47 -14.44
CA TYR A 34 12.63 7.57 -13.53
C TYR A 34 11.67 6.62 -12.80
N SER A 35 10.56 7.15 -12.28
CA SER A 35 9.53 6.35 -11.61
C SER A 35 8.88 5.34 -12.56
N GLY A 36 8.63 5.74 -13.81
CA GLY A 36 8.12 4.87 -14.86
C GLY A 36 9.08 3.72 -15.20
N ILE A 37 10.38 4.02 -15.38
CA ILE A 37 11.41 3.01 -15.66
C ILE A 37 11.56 2.04 -14.48
N LYS A 38 11.53 2.54 -13.24
CA LYS A 38 11.60 1.72 -12.03
C LYS A 38 10.40 0.76 -11.95
N LEU A 39 9.18 1.26 -12.19
CA LEU A 39 7.96 0.47 -12.20
C LEU A 39 8.02 -0.67 -13.23
N VAL A 40 8.49 -0.38 -14.44
CA VAL A 40 8.64 -1.36 -15.53
C VAL A 40 9.68 -2.44 -15.19
N ARG A 41 10.78 -2.07 -14.53
CA ARG A 41 11.85 -3.02 -14.15
C ARG A 41 11.43 -4.01 -13.06
N GLU A 42 10.59 -3.57 -12.13
CA GLU A 42 10.19 -4.35 -10.97
C GLU A 42 8.93 -5.21 -11.21
N THR A 43 8.28 -5.08 -12.38
CA THR A 43 7.03 -5.77 -12.70
C THR A 43 7.13 -6.67 -13.94
N ARG A 44 6.17 -7.59 -14.09
CA ARG A 44 6.01 -8.39 -15.33
C ARG A 44 5.71 -7.53 -16.58
N ALA A 45 5.40 -6.26 -16.37
CA ALA A 45 5.19 -5.28 -17.45
C ALA A 45 6.46 -5.07 -18.32
N GLY A 46 7.65 -5.39 -17.83
CA GLY A 46 8.89 -5.29 -18.62
C GLY A 46 8.90 -6.14 -19.89
N GLN A 47 8.21 -7.29 -19.90
CA GLN A 47 8.07 -8.13 -21.09
C GLN A 47 7.11 -7.51 -22.12
N LEU A 48 6.00 -6.90 -21.64
CA LEU A 48 5.05 -6.19 -22.50
C LEU A 48 5.69 -4.96 -23.16
N VAL A 49 6.49 -4.20 -22.42
CA VAL A 49 7.21 -3.04 -22.94
C VAL A 49 8.18 -3.45 -24.06
N LYS A 50 8.89 -4.58 -23.92
CA LYS A 50 9.75 -5.11 -25.01
C LYS A 50 8.92 -5.44 -26.26
N GLY A 51 7.75 -6.06 -26.10
CA GLY A 51 6.84 -6.35 -27.21
C GLY A 51 6.35 -5.08 -27.94
N ILE A 52 5.95 -4.06 -27.17
CA ILE A 52 5.53 -2.76 -27.71
C ILE A 52 6.70 -2.10 -28.47
N PHE A 53 7.92 -2.19 -27.93
CA PHE A 53 9.09 -1.60 -28.60
C PHE A 53 9.39 -2.27 -29.95
N VAL A 54 9.26 -3.59 -30.05
CA VAL A 54 9.40 -4.33 -31.32
C VAL A 54 8.34 -3.91 -32.34
N LEU A 55 7.08 -3.76 -31.91
CA LEU A 55 6.00 -3.29 -32.78
C LEU A 55 6.23 -1.86 -33.26
N LEU A 56 6.71 -0.98 -32.38
CA LEU A 56 7.03 0.40 -32.70
C LEU A 56 8.21 0.49 -33.69
N ALA A 57 9.23 -0.34 -33.51
CA ALA A 57 10.33 -0.47 -34.46
C ALA A 57 9.85 -0.97 -35.83
N GLY A 58 8.94 -1.95 -35.84
CA GLY A 58 8.30 -2.43 -37.08
C GLY A 58 7.47 -1.35 -37.78
N TRP A 59 6.76 -0.52 -37.01
CA TRP A 59 5.99 0.61 -37.56
C TRP A 59 6.90 1.67 -38.22
N VAL A 60 7.98 2.05 -37.52
CA VAL A 60 8.99 2.99 -38.07
C VAL A 60 9.62 2.43 -39.32
N LEU A 61 10.00 1.14 -39.30
CA LEU A 61 10.60 0.47 -40.49
C LEU A 61 9.62 0.41 -41.65
N SER A 62 8.34 0.14 -41.41
CA SER A 62 7.28 0.17 -42.42
C SER A 62 7.15 1.54 -43.08
N TYR A 63 7.30 2.62 -42.31
CA TYR A 63 7.28 3.98 -42.84
C TYR A 63 8.45 4.25 -43.77
N TYR A 64 9.68 3.88 -43.35
CA TYR A 64 10.88 4.09 -44.17
C TYR A 64 10.93 3.21 -45.45
N LEU A 65 10.43 1.98 -45.37
CA LEU A 65 10.40 1.04 -46.51
C LEU A 65 9.15 1.17 -47.39
N HIS A 66 8.26 2.16 -47.11
CA HIS A 66 7.00 2.38 -47.81
C HIS A 66 6.09 1.14 -47.89
N LEU A 67 6.07 0.32 -46.83
CA LEU A 67 5.24 -0.90 -46.73
C LEU A 67 3.80 -0.53 -46.36
N HIS A 68 2.99 -0.17 -47.34
CA HIS A 68 1.64 0.36 -47.12
C HIS A 68 0.73 -0.58 -46.34
N MET A 69 0.72 -1.89 -46.62
CA MET A 69 -0.14 -2.88 -45.94
C MET A 69 0.28 -3.06 -44.49
N LEU A 70 1.56 -3.21 -44.19
CA LEU A 70 2.09 -3.35 -42.83
C LEU A 70 1.86 -2.07 -42.04
N GLY A 71 2.06 -0.91 -42.64
CA GLY A 71 1.83 0.39 -42.02
C GLY A 71 0.35 0.58 -41.66
N ALA A 72 -0.59 0.25 -42.56
CA ALA A 72 -2.01 0.32 -42.27
C ALA A 72 -2.41 -0.63 -41.14
N PHE A 73 -1.95 -1.88 -41.14
CA PHE A 73 -2.20 -2.86 -40.08
C PHE A 73 -1.70 -2.37 -38.74
N LEU A 74 -0.46 -1.89 -38.65
CA LEU A 74 0.12 -1.38 -37.39
C LEU A 74 -0.58 -0.12 -36.90
N ASN A 75 -1.03 0.79 -37.79
CA ASN A 75 -1.83 1.94 -37.39
C ASN A 75 -3.14 1.55 -36.72
N TYR A 76 -3.91 0.62 -37.31
CA TYR A 76 -5.12 0.10 -36.70
C TYR A 76 -4.82 -0.61 -35.38
N PHE A 77 -3.75 -1.42 -35.34
CA PHE A 77 -3.34 -2.10 -34.11
C PHE A 77 -3.03 -1.09 -32.98
N PHE A 78 -2.26 -0.02 -33.24
CA PHE A 78 -1.99 0.99 -32.24
C PHE A 78 -3.21 1.78 -31.83
N GLN A 79 -4.14 2.06 -32.73
CA GLN A 79 -5.39 2.75 -32.41
C GLN A 79 -6.24 1.95 -31.40
N PHE A 80 -6.31 0.63 -31.55
CA PHE A 80 -7.04 -0.24 -30.62
C PHE A 80 -6.22 -0.65 -29.38
N SER A 81 -4.88 -0.61 -29.45
CA SER A 81 -4.01 -1.06 -28.37
C SER A 81 -4.16 -0.21 -27.11
N VAL A 82 -4.53 1.07 -27.24
CA VAL A 82 -4.78 1.95 -26.08
C VAL A 82 -5.92 1.40 -25.22
N PHE A 83 -7.02 0.94 -25.83
CA PHE A 83 -8.12 0.34 -25.10
C PHE A 83 -7.73 -1.01 -24.49
N ALA A 84 -7.03 -1.85 -25.25
CA ALA A 84 -6.54 -3.13 -24.75
C ALA A 84 -5.58 -2.95 -23.56
N LEU A 85 -4.70 -1.96 -23.65
CA LEU A 85 -3.75 -1.61 -22.59
C LEU A 85 -4.48 -1.16 -21.32
N LEU A 86 -5.51 -0.33 -21.46
CA LEU A 86 -6.33 0.14 -20.34
C LEU A 86 -7.01 -1.03 -19.62
N VAL A 87 -7.54 -2.02 -20.36
CA VAL A 87 -8.17 -3.21 -19.80
C VAL A 87 -7.13 -4.11 -19.12
N VAL A 88 -5.97 -4.32 -19.74
CA VAL A 88 -4.90 -5.17 -19.16
C VAL A 88 -4.32 -4.56 -17.89
N PHE A 89 -4.15 -3.24 -17.86
CA PHE A 89 -3.60 -2.52 -16.69
C PHE A 89 -4.66 -2.00 -15.72
N GLN A 90 -5.93 -2.36 -15.89
CA GLN A 90 -7.00 -1.98 -14.98
C GLN A 90 -6.68 -2.28 -13.50
N PRO A 91 -6.19 -3.50 -13.12
CA PRO A 91 -5.85 -3.80 -11.74
C PRO A 91 -4.66 -2.96 -11.23
N GLU A 92 -3.65 -2.69 -12.07
CA GLU A 92 -2.49 -1.87 -11.69
C GLU A 92 -2.88 -0.40 -11.52
N LEU A 93 -3.71 0.13 -12.42
CA LEU A 93 -4.25 1.49 -12.32
C LEU A 93 -5.10 1.66 -11.06
N ARG A 94 -5.96 0.68 -10.74
CA ARG A 94 -6.74 0.69 -9.50
C ARG A 94 -5.82 0.75 -8.28
N ARG A 95 -4.79 -0.11 -8.21
CA ARG A 95 -3.81 -0.11 -7.11
C ARG A 95 -3.05 1.22 -7.00
N ALA A 96 -2.61 1.78 -8.12
CA ALA A 96 -1.91 3.07 -8.14
C ALA A 96 -2.80 4.21 -7.64
N LEU A 97 -4.06 4.27 -8.09
CA LEU A 97 -5.02 5.27 -7.63
C LEU A 97 -5.36 5.12 -6.14
N GLU A 98 -5.52 3.89 -5.66
CA GLU A 98 -5.70 3.60 -4.24
C GLU A 98 -4.47 4.05 -3.41
N GLN A 99 -3.26 3.84 -3.92
CA GLN A 99 -2.02 4.24 -3.25
C GLN A 99 -1.85 5.76 -3.20
N ILE A 100 -2.21 6.47 -4.27
CA ILE A 100 -2.25 7.95 -4.31
C ILE A 100 -3.33 8.48 -3.36
N GLY A 101 -4.51 7.86 -3.35
CA GLY A 101 -5.59 8.21 -2.43
C GLY A 101 -5.23 8.04 -0.95
N ARG A 102 -4.39 7.04 -0.63
CA ARG A 102 -3.89 6.79 0.74
C ARG A 102 -2.89 7.85 1.20
N GLY A 103 -1.99 8.30 0.31
CA GLY A 103 -0.91 9.24 0.66
C GLY A 103 -1.32 10.70 0.77
N GLY A 104 -2.28 11.15 -0.03
CA GLY A 104 -2.61 12.56 -0.20
C GLY A 104 -3.62 13.14 0.79
N LEU A 105 -4.55 12.34 1.31
CA LEU A 105 -5.69 12.84 2.10
C LEU A 105 -5.50 12.78 3.62
N ARG A 106 -4.52 12.03 4.12
CA ARG A 106 -4.32 11.88 5.57
C ARG A 106 -3.66 13.12 6.20
N ASN A 107 -2.84 13.86 5.46
CA ASN A 107 -2.22 15.09 5.98
C ASN A 107 -3.13 16.32 5.89
N SER A 108 -4.22 16.29 5.11
CA SER A 108 -5.09 17.46 4.93
C SER A 108 -6.30 17.50 5.87
N LYS A 109 -6.74 16.36 6.44
CA LYS A 109 -7.89 16.34 7.38
C LYS A 109 -7.61 17.03 8.72
N THR A 110 -6.34 17.07 9.16
CA THR A 110 -5.96 17.74 10.41
C THR A 110 -5.96 19.26 10.34
N TRP A 111 -6.04 19.86 9.13
CA TRP A 111 -6.04 21.32 9.01
C TRP A 111 -7.44 21.96 9.03
N PHE A 112 -8.48 21.24 8.58
CA PHE A 112 -9.79 21.87 8.34
C PHE A 112 -10.86 21.67 9.41
N LEU A 113 -10.65 20.79 10.42
CA LEU A 113 -11.62 20.58 11.51
C LEU A 113 -10.95 20.58 12.89
N PRO A 114 -10.98 21.71 13.62
CA PRO A 114 -10.69 21.70 15.04
C PRO A 114 -11.92 21.16 15.77
N GLY A 115 -11.93 19.88 16.16
CA GLY A 115 -13.05 19.32 16.89
C GLY A 115 -13.05 17.83 17.25
N SER A 116 -12.07 17.01 16.85
CA SER A 116 -12.19 15.56 17.04
C SER A 116 -11.22 14.92 18.06
N GLY A 117 -10.65 15.69 18.97
CA GLY A 117 -9.74 15.12 19.96
C GLY A 117 -10.34 14.03 20.87
N LYS A 118 -11.66 13.99 21.02
CA LYS A 118 -12.34 12.92 21.80
C LYS A 118 -12.51 11.64 20.97
N ASP A 119 -12.89 11.77 19.71
CA ASP A 119 -13.10 10.63 18.81
C ASP A 119 -11.79 9.90 18.52
N ASP A 120 -10.68 10.65 18.37
CA ASP A 120 -9.35 10.07 18.17
C ASP A 120 -8.84 9.32 19.40
N LEU A 121 -9.12 9.80 20.61
CA LEU A 121 -8.75 9.12 21.85
C LEU A 121 -9.57 7.83 22.05
N GLU A 122 -10.87 7.87 21.76
CA GLU A 122 -11.74 6.70 21.86
C GLU A 122 -11.31 5.61 20.84
N LEU A 123 -10.95 6.02 19.62
CA LEU A 123 -10.45 5.08 18.61
C LEU A 123 -9.12 4.45 19.04
N GLN A 124 -8.20 5.24 19.60
CA GLN A 124 -6.93 4.73 20.11
C GLN A 124 -7.14 3.73 21.26
N GLU A 125 -8.08 3.99 22.18
CA GLU A 125 -8.42 3.04 23.24
C GLU A 125 -9.00 1.73 22.68
N LYS A 126 -9.89 1.79 21.69
CA LYS A 126 -10.43 0.61 21.01
C LYS A 126 -9.33 -0.18 20.31
N GLN A 127 -8.43 0.50 19.59
CA GLN A 127 -7.29 -0.14 18.95
C GLN A 127 -6.37 -0.82 19.96
N ARG A 128 -6.08 -0.17 21.08
CA ARG A 128 -5.27 -0.76 22.16
C ARG A 128 -5.93 -1.99 22.77
N LYS A 129 -7.25 -1.95 23.00
CA LYS A 129 -8.02 -3.13 23.46
C LYS A 129 -7.94 -4.27 22.44
N GLY A 130 -8.07 -3.96 21.14
CA GLY A 130 -7.92 -4.93 20.06
C GLY A 130 -6.54 -5.58 20.05
N ILE A 131 -5.47 -4.78 20.14
CA ILE A 131 -4.08 -5.27 20.18
C ILE A 131 -3.89 -6.18 21.40
N ASN A 132 -4.33 -5.77 22.58
CA ASN A 132 -4.19 -6.58 23.78
C ASN A 132 -4.91 -7.92 23.65
N ALA A 133 -6.14 -7.94 23.14
CA ALA A 133 -6.91 -9.15 22.92
C ALA A 133 -6.21 -10.10 21.92
N VAL A 134 -5.62 -9.57 20.83
CA VAL A 134 -4.86 -10.35 19.85
C VAL A 134 -3.60 -10.94 20.48
N VAL A 135 -2.83 -10.14 21.23
CA VAL A 135 -1.60 -10.59 21.89
C VAL A 135 -1.88 -11.68 22.91
N ASP A 136 -2.92 -11.49 23.73
CA ASP A 136 -3.29 -12.44 24.77
C ASP A 136 -3.83 -13.74 24.17
N SER A 137 -4.67 -13.65 23.12
CA SER A 137 -5.18 -14.83 22.43
C SER A 137 -4.06 -15.58 21.70
N ALA A 138 -3.15 -14.87 21.01
CA ALA A 138 -2.02 -15.49 20.32
C ALA A 138 -1.15 -16.32 21.29
N ALA A 139 -0.91 -15.82 22.51
CA ALA A 139 -0.17 -16.55 23.54
C ALA A 139 -0.91 -17.82 24.03
N VAL A 140 -2.25 -17.81 24.09
CA VAL A 140 -3.05 -18.98 24.42
C VAL A 140 -3.04 -19.99 23.28
N LEU A 141 -3.30 -19.53 22.06
CA LEU A 141 -3.34 -20.35 20.84
C LEU A 141 -1.95 -20.99 20.56
N GLN A 142 -0.87 -20.26 20.85
CA GLN A 142 0.50 -20.77 20.77
C GLN A 142 0.70 -22.00 21.66
N LYS A 143 0.31 -21.90 22.94
CA LYS A 143 0.45 -22.98 23.92
C LYS A 143 -0.37 -24.22 23.54
N GLN A 144 -1.52 -24.02 22.94
CA GLN A 144 -2.44 -25.08 22.53
C GLN A 144 -2.16 -25.58 21.10
N LYS A 145 -1.20 -24.99 20.41
CA LYS A 145 -0.91 -25.26 18.98
C LYS A 145 -2.17 -25.16 18.10
N MET A 146 -3.02 -24.19 18.39
CA MET A 146 -4.19 -23.91 17.57
C MET A 146 -3.85 -22.87 16.50
N GLY A 147 -4.11 -23.22 15.24
CA GLY A 147 -3.86 -22.34 14.11
C GLY A 147 -4.79 -21.13 14.12
N ALA A 148 -4.23 -19.93 13.89
CA ALA A 148 -5.01 -18.71 13.77
C ALA A 148 -4.49 -17.80 12.66
N LEU A 149 -5.41 -17.04 12.07
CA LEU A 149 -5.13 -16.06 11.03
C LEU A 149 -5.93 -14.79 11.33
N ILE A 150 -5.25 -13.77 11.86
CA ILE A 150 -5.88 -12.53 12.35
C ILE A 150 -5.39 -11.37 11.51
N VAL A 151 -6.30 -10.65 10.87
CA VAL A 151 -6.03 -9.49 10.04
C VAL A 151 -6.46 -8.23 10.78
N MET A 152 -5.53 -7.33 11.02
CA MET A 152 -5.81 -6.01 11.59
C MET A 152 -5.87 -4.99 10.45
N GLU A 153 -7.07 -4.52 10.13
CA GLU A 153 -7.31 -3.54 9.08
C GLU A 153 -6.69 -2.19 9.46
N ARG A 154 -6.07 -1.53 8.48
CA ARG A 154 -5.50 -0.19 8.68
C ARG A 154 -6.22 0.84 7.81
N GLN A 155 -5.56 1.38 6.78
CA GLN A 155 -6.14 2.40 5.91
C GLN A 155 -6.97 1.79 4.77
N THR A 156 -6.49 0.66 4.24
CA THR A 156 -7.19 -0.08 3.18
C THR A 156 -8.39 -0.79 3.77
N LYS A 157 -9.57 -0.45 3.29
CA LYS A 157 -10.80 -1.13 3.68
C LYS A 157 -10.89 -2.49 3.01
N LEU A 158 -11.18 -3.52 3.79
CA LEU A 158 -11.20 -4.92 3.36
C LEU A 158 -12.63 -5.42 3.10
N GLY A 159 -13.50 -4.60 2.51
CA GLY A 159 -14.91 -4.94 2.28
C GLY A 159 -15.07 -6.24 1.49
N GLU A 160 -14.37 -6.39 0.36
CA GLU A 160 -14.43 -7.58 -0.50
C GLU A 160 -14.03 -8.88 0.25
N ILE A 161 -13.10 -8.78 1.20
CA ILE A 161 -12.66 -9.91 2.03
C ILE A 161 -13.72 -10.22 3.09
N ILE A 162 -14.28 -9.20 3.73
CA ILE A 162 -15.30 -9.32 4.77
C ILE A 162 -16.55 -9.97 4.22
N ASP A 163 -16.95 -9.66 2.98
CA ASP A 163 -18.13 -10.22 2.31
C ASP A 163 -18.01 -11.73 2.07
N THR A 164 -16.81 -12.31 2.16
CA THR A 164 -16.59 -13.77 2.06
C THR A 164 -16.80 -14.50 3.39
N GLY A 165 -16.87 -13.78 4.50
CA GLY A 165 -16.97 -14.34 5.85
C GLY A 165 -18.30 -14.05 6.52
N THR A 166 -18.32 -14.26 7.83
CA THR A 166 -19.47 -13.99 8.70
C THR A 166 -19.21 -12.73 9.52
N ILE A 167 -20.14 -11.78 9.51
CA ILE A 167 -20.10 -10.57 10.34
C ILE A 167 -20.32 -10.95 11.80
N VAL A 168 -19.41 -10.48 12.66
CA VAL A 168 -19.43 -10.75 14.12
C VAL A 168 -19.76 -9.48 14.91
N ASN A 169 -19.13 -8.36 14.61
CA ASN A 169 -19.30 -7.05 15.24
C ASN A 169 -19.27 -7.12 16.78
N ALA A 170 -18.22 -7.68 17.36
CA ALA A 170 -18.07 -7.88 18.78
C ALA A 170 -16.85 -7.16 19.37
N ASP A 171 -16.92 -6.83 20.67
CA ASP A 171 -15.77 -6.34 21.43
C ASP A 171 -14.65 -7.39 21.45
N PRO A 172 -13.40 -7.00 21.23
CA PRO A 172 -12.28 -7.93 21.22
C PRO A 172 -11.99 -8.43 22.64
N SER A 173 -11.89 -9.75 22.76
CA SER A 173 -11.43 -10.42 23.98
C SER A 173 -10.67 -11.70 23.63
N ALA A 174 -9.69 -12.06 24.45
CA ALA A 174 -8.93 -13.28 24.23
C ALA A 174 -9.82 -14.54 24.21
N PRO A 175 -10.82 -14.72 25.11
CA PRO A 175 -11.75 -15.85 25.03
C PRO A 175 -12.55 -15.91 23.73
N LEU A 176 -13.03 -14.77 23.22
CA LEU A 176 -13.76 -14.72 21.95
C LEU A 176 -12.89 -15.17 20.78
N ILE A 177 -11.68 -14.61 20.69
CA ILE A 177 -10.72 -14.94 19.61
C ILE A 177 -10.32 -16.41 19.68
N CYS A 178 -10.02 -16.93 20.87
CA CYS A 178 -9.71 -18.35 21.05
C CYS A 178 -10.90 -19.26 20.68
N ASN A 179 -12.13 -18.82 20.94
CA ASN A 179 -13.33 -19.57 20.57
C ASN A 179 -13.57 -19.58 19.04
N ILE A 180 -13.30 -18.47 18.37
CA ILE A 180 -13.35 -18.39 16.89
C ILE A 180 -12.39 -19.40 16.26
N PHE A 181 -11.14 -19.47 16.75
CA PHE A 181 -10.11 -20.37 16.22
C PHE A 181 -10.10 -21.76 16.87
N PHE A 182 -11.07 -22.04 17.73
CA PHE A 182 -11.18 -23.38 18.34
C PHE A 182 -11.39 -24.44 17.24
N ASN A 183 -10.65 -25.53 17.32
CA ASN A 183 -10.63 -26.55 16.29
C ASN A 183 -12.03 -27.11 16.02
N LYS A 184 -12.46 -27.16 14.77
CA LYS A 184 -13.81 -27.55 14.31
C LYS A 184 -14.92 -26.57 14.64
N ALA A 185 -14.66 -25.39 15.20
CA ALA A 185 -15.66 -24.32 15.29
C ALA A 185 -16.05 -23.83 13.89
N PRO A 186 -17.30 -23.41 13.65
CA PRO A 186 -17.77 -23.01 12.31
C PRO A 186 -16.99 -21.87 11.66
N LEU A 187 -16.34 -21.02 12.47
CA LEU A 187 -15.61 -19.81 11.99
C LEU A 187 -14.09 -19.98 12.02
N HIS A 188 -13.55 -21.16 12.36
CA HIS A 188 -12.09 -21.34 12.52
C HIS A 188 -11.34 -21.43 11.19
N ASP A 189 -12.03 -21.82 10.12
CA ASP A 189 -11.43 -21.90 8.78
C ASP A 189 -11.56 -20.54 8.08
N GLY A 190 -10.42 -19.90 7.87
CA GLY A 190 -10.32 -18.56 7.32
C GLY A 190 -9.71 -17.56 8.30
N ALA A 191 -9.84 -16.28 7.95
CA ALA A 191 -9.29 -15.18 8.74
C ALA A 191 -10.34 -14.48 9.58
N MET A 192 -9.93 -13.99 10.74
CA MET A 192 -10.69 -13.02 11.54
C MET A 192 -10.20 -11.62 11.20
N ILE A 193 -11.12 -10.69 10.95
CA ILE A 193 -10.82 -9.30 10.62
C ILE A 193 -11.12 -8.41 11.82
N ILE A 194 -10.12 -7.64 12.24
CA ILE A 194 -10.26 -6.57 13.24
C ILE A 194 -10.27 -5.23 12.50
N ARG A 195 -11.34 -4.47 12.69
CA ARG A 195 -11.55 -3.13 12.16
C ARG A 195 -11.82 -2.16 13.30
N ASP A 196 -11.08 -1.05 13.34
CA ASP A 196 -11.21 0.01 14.35
C ASP A 196 -11.19 -0.53 15.80
N GLY A 197 -10.37 -1.58 16.03
CA GLY A 197 -10.22 -2.25 17.32
C GLY A 197 -11.30 -3.29 17.66
N MET A 198 -12.32 -3.51 16.83
CA MET A 198 -13.42 -4.45 17.03
C MET A 198 -13.24 -5.71 16.19
N VAL A 199 -13.68 -6.86 16.67
CA VAL A 199 -13.82 -8.09 15.85
C VAL A 199 -14.97 -7.89 14.89
N HIS A 200 -14.67 -7.62 13.62
CA HIS A 200 -15.67 -7.24 12.63
C HIS A 200 -16.26 -8.45 11.90
N ALA A 201 -15.42 -9.37 11.44
CA ALA A 201 -15.83 -10.58 10.73
C ALA A 201 -14.89 -11.76 11.03
N ALA A 202 -15.35 -12.99 10.78
CA ALA A 202 -14.56 -14.19 10.92
C ALA A 202 -14.88 -15.21 9.81
N GLY A 203 -14.01 -16.21 9.59
CA GLY A 203 -14.14 -17.16 8.49
C GLY A 203 -13.92 -16.52 7.10
N CYS A 204 -13.19 -15.41 7.02
CA CYS A 204 -12.94 -14.70 5.77
C CYS A 204 -11.86 -15.39 4.92
N ILE A 205 -12.06 -15.42 3.59
CA ILE A 205 -11.13 -16.04 2.64
C ILE A 205 -10.10 -14.99 2.19
N LEU A 206 -8.82 -15.27 2.41
CA LEU A 206 -7.71 -14.40 1.98
C LEU A 206 -7.08 -14.90 0.68
N PRO A 207 -6.54 -13.98 -0.15
CA PRO A 207 -5.76 -14.35 -1.32
C PRO A 207 -4.45 -15.01 -0.89
N LEU A 208 -4.08 -16.11 -1.56
CA LEU A 208 -2.77 -16.75 -1.36
C LEU A 208 -1.69 -16.03 -2.16
N THR A 209 -0.48 -15.94 -1.60
CA THR A 209 0.67 -15.44 -2.36
C THR A 209 0.99 -16.36 -3.54
N LYS A 210 1.34 -15.74 -4.68
CA LYS A 210 1.80 -16.42 -5.90
C LYS A 210 3.33 -16.45 -5.99
N SER A 211 4.04 -15.97 -4.97
CA SER A 211 5.49 -15.87 -4.98
C SER A 211 6.13 -17.24 -4.81
N ASP A 212 6.98 -17.62 -5.76
CA ASP A 212 7.78 -18.85 -5.70
C ASP A 212 8.92 -18.78 -4.67
N ARG A 213 9.13 -17.58 -4.06
CA ARG A 213 10.16 -17.33 -3.04
C ARG A 213 9.73 -17.78 -1.63
N VAL A 214 8.48 -18.16 -1.47
CA VAL A 214 7.93 -18.59 -0.18
C VAL A 214 8.31 -20.04 0.06
N SER A 215 8.94 -20.32 1.22
CA SER A 215 9.33 -21.69 1.59
C SER A 215 8.15 -22.66 1.48
N VAL A 216 8.44 -23.84 0.95
CA VAL A 216 7.45 -24.93 0.79
C VAL A 216 6.90 -25.40 2.16
N ASP A 217 7.68 -25.21 3.24
CA ASP A 217 7.30 -25.59 4.60
C ASP A 217 6.25 -24.69 5.25
N LEU A 218 5.79 -23.65 4.52
CA LEU A 218 4.76 -22.74 5.01
C LEU A 218 3.37 -23.25 4.67
N GLY A 219 2.59 -23.52 5.71
CA GLY A 219 1.17 -23.90 5.58
C GLY A 219 0.31 -22.80 4.93
N THR A 220 -0.92 -23.18 4.59
CA THR A 220 -1.88 -22.32 3.88
C THR A 220 -2.13 -20.98 4.58
N ARG A 221 -2.23 -20.94 5.92
CA ARG A 221 -2.43 -19.71 6.70
C ARG A 221 -1.27 -18.72 6.54
N HIS A 222 -0.04 -19.19 6.50
CA HIS A 222 1.13 -18.32 6.27
C HIS A 222 1.14 -17.76 4.84
N ARG A 223 0.82 -18.60 3.84
CA ARG A 223 0.72 -18.16 2.45
C ARG A 223 -0.41 -17.16 2.23
N ALA A 224 -1.54 -17.33 2.96
CA ALA A 224 -2.64 -16.38 2.96
C ALA A 224 -2.24 -15.05 3.62
N ALA A 225 -1.51 -15.10 4.73
CA ALA A 225 -1.01 -13.90 5.40
C ALA A 225 -0.09 -13.07 4.50
N ILE A 226 0.87 -13.73 3.85
CA ILE A 226 1.76 -13.06 2.89
C ILE A 226 0.95 -12.47 1.75
N GLY A 227 0.06 -13.26 1.11
CA GLY A 227 -0.75 -12.82 -0.02
C GLY A 227 -1.66 -11.64 0.31
N MET A 228 -2.23 -11.61 1.52
CA MET A 228 -3.02 -10.48 2.00
C MET A 228 -2.16 -9.25 2.23
N SER A 229 -0.98 -9.40 2.83
CA SER A 229 -0.05 -8.28 3.07
C SER A 229 0.61 -7.73 1.80
N GLU A 230 0.66 -8.51 0.70
CA GLU A 230 1.07 -8.03 -0.62
C GLU A 230 0.01 -7.10 -1.26
N ASN A 231 -1.27 -7.32 -0.92
CA ASN A 231 -2.41 -6.64 -1.55
C ASN A 231 -3.01 -5.51 -0.69
N SER A 232 -2.59 -5.37 0.56
CA SER A 232 -3.09 -4.34 1.48
C SER A 232 -2.01 -3.86 2.44
N ASP A 233 -2.29 -2.79 3.18
CA ASP A 233 -1.47 -2.30 4.28
C ASP A 233 -1.85 -2.92 5.64
N ALA A 234 -2.70 -3.94 5.64
CA ALA A 234 -3.11 -4.65 6.85
C ALA A 234 -1.93 -5.34 7.52
N VAL A 235 -2.01 -5.50 8.82
CA VAL A 235 -1.08 -6.29 9.63
C VAL A 235 -1.71 -7.65 9.91
N ILE A 236 -1.03 -8.73 9.53
CA ILE A 236 -1.58 -10.07 9.67
C ILE A 236 -0.77 -10.87 10.67
N VAL A 237 -1.43 -11.34 11.73
CA VAL A 237 -0.86 -12.22 12.75
C VAL A 237 -1.25 -13.65 12.44
N VAL A 238 -0.26 -14.55 12.43
CA VAL A 238 -0.46 -15.99 12.20
C VAL A 238 0.08 -16.77 13.37
N VAL A 239 -0.72 -17.73 13.85
CA VAL A 239 -0.26 -18.77 14.78
C VAL A 239 -0.25 -20.09 14.03
N SER A 240 0.90 -20.76 14.02
CA SER A 240 1.06 -22.06 13.35
C SER A 240 0.38 -23.17 14.16
N GLU A 241 -0.42 -24.00 13.52
CA GLU A 241 -1.02 -25.19 14.15
C GLU A 241 -0.02 -26.32 14.36
N GLU A 242 1.05 -26.35 13.58
CA GLU A 242 2.08 -27.39 13.68
C GLU A 242 3.10 -27.06 14.77
N THR A 243 3.63 -25.85 14.75
CA THR A 243 4.75 -25.46 15.64
C THR A 243 4.31 -24.58 16.82
N GLY A 244 3.16 -23.94 16.75
CA GLY A 244 2.73 -22.92 17.68
C GLY A 244 3.43 -21.56 17.46
N GLN A 245 4.31 -21.42 16.48
CA GLN A 245 5.03 -20.16 16.25
C GLN A 245 4.08 -19.03 15.90
N ILE A 246 4.32 -17.87 16.50
CA ILE A 246 3.63 -16.62 16.14
C ILE A 246 4.47 -15.90 15.11
N SER A 247 3.82 -15.48 14.03
CA SER A 247 4.43 -14.75 12.91
C SER A 247 3.58 -13.54 12.56
N VAL A 248 4.20 -12.49 12.03
CA VAL A 248 3.53 -11.29 11.54
C VAL A 248 3.89 -11.07 10.08
N ALA A 249 2.90 -10.85 9.22
CA ALA A 249 3.08 -10.50 7.82
C ALA A 249 2.70 -9.04 7.57
N VAL A 250 3.61 -8.28 6.94
CA VAL A 250 3.42 -6.87 6.56
C VAL A 250 4.13 -6.62 5.24
N ASN A 251 3.48 -5.96 4.29
CA ASN A 251 4.05 -5.60 2.98
C ASN A 251 4.73 -6.77 2.23
N GLY A 252 4.15 -7.97 2.28
CA GLY A 252 4.68 -9.18 1.63
C GLY A 252 5.81 -9.87 2.40
N VAL A 253 6.22 -9.36 3.56
CA VAL A 253 7.30 -9.91 4.38
C VAL A 253 6.72 -10.60 5.61
N LEU A 254 7.11 -11.86 5.84
CA LEU A 254 6.73 -12.64 7.01
C LEU A 254 7.90 -12.70 8.02
N THR A 255 7.71 -12.10 9.20
CA THR A 255 8.64 -12.20 10.32
C THR A 255 8.12 -13.21 11.33
N ARG A 256 9.00 -14.10 11.81
CA ARG A 256 8.64 -15.24 12.66
C ARG A 256 9.18 -15.09 14.09
N ASN A 257 8.74 -15.98 14.99
CA ASN A 257 9.24 -16.15 16.35
C ASN A 257 8.94 -14.97 17.28
N TYR A 258 7.74 -14.44 17.20
CA TYR A 258 7.31 -13.43 18.16
C TYR A 258 7.00 -14.07 19.53
N THR A 259 7.45 -13.41 20.59
CA THR A 259 6.95 -13.62 21.95
C THR A 259 5.75 -12.71 22.19
N ARG A 260 5.05 -12.90 23.31
CA ARG A 260 3.92 -12.03 23.70
C ARG A 260 4.34 -10.57 23.77
N GLU A 261 5.53 -10.28 24.31
CA GLU A 261 6.05 -8.92 24.52
C GLU A 261 6.47 -8.28 23.18
N THR A 262 7.21 -9.03 22.37
CA THR A 262 7.67 -8.53 21.05
C THR A 262 6.49 -8.36 20.08
N LEU A 263 5.50 -9.25 20.13
CA LEU A 263 4.27 -9.10 19.33
C LEU A 263 3.52 -7.82 19.70
N ARG A 264 3.39 -7.53 21.01
CA ARG A 264 2.72 -6.31 21.48
C ARG A 264 3.43 -5.06 20.94
N SER A 265 4.73 -4.97 21.15
CA SER A 265 5.54 -3.82 20.70
C SER A 265 5.43 -3.62 19.19
N GLU A 266 5.46 -4.71 18.42
CA GLU A 266 5.33 -4.66 16.95
C GLU A 266 3.95 -4.17 16.53
N LEU A 267 2.87 -4.71 17.10
CA LEU A 267 1.51 -4.31 16.75
C LEU A 267 1.21 -2.85 17.18
N GLU A 268 1.70 -2.43 18.34
CA GLU A 268 1.57 -1.03 18.77
C GLU A 268 2.30 -0.10 17.79
N GLY A 269 3.53 -0.43 17.39
CA GLY A 269 4.31 0.36 16.44
C GLY A 269 3.69 0.44 15.03
N LEU A 270 3.02 -0.63 14.59
CA LEU A 270 2.42 -0.70 13.25
C LEU A 270 1.02 -0.08 13.17
N ILE A 271 0.22 -0.16 14.24
CA ILE A 271 -1.22 0.18 14.22
C ILE A 271 -1.50 1.51 14.90
N MET A 272 -0.79 1.81 16.00
CA MET A 272 -1.00 3.05 16.71
C MET A 272 -0.27 4.21 16.03
N PRO A 273 -0.86 5.42 15.96
CA PRO A 273 -0.13 6.58 15.49
C PRO A 273 1.08 6.83 16.39
N ALA A 274 2.23 7.15 15.76
CA ALA A 274 3.44 7.49 16.52
C ALA A 274 3.10 8.56 17.58
N ALA A 275 3.47 8.30 18.83
CA ALA A 275 3.34 9.29 19.87
C ALA A 275 4.09 10.56 19.43
N PRO A 276 3.52 11.76 19.61
CA PRO A 276 4.23 13.00 19.28
C PRO A 276 5.52 13.04 20.09
N ASP A 277 6.62 13.31 19.38
CA ASP A 277 7.95 13.37 19.96
C ASP A 277 7.94 14.32 21.17
N PRO A 278 8.35 13.90 22.39
CA PRO A 278 8.30 14.77 23.59
C PRO A 278 9.14 16.03 23.47
N GLY A 279 9.94 16.15 22.39
CA GLY A 279 10.79 17.29 22.06
C GLY A 279 10.16 18.35 21.16
N GLU A 280 9.04 18.09 20.51
CA GLU A 280 8.39 19.08 19.65
C GLU A 280 7.56 20.06 20.50
N LYS A 281 8.23 21.11 20.99
CA LYS A 281 7.59 22.21 21.74
C LYS A 281 6.45 22.77 20.91
N LEU A 282 5.26 22.84 21.48
CA LEU A 282 4.02 23.46 20.94
C LEU A 282 4.18 24.92 20.45
N THR A 283 5.40 25.48 20.50
CA THR A 283 5.67 26.89 20.17
C THR A 283 5.78 27.18 18.67
N SER A 284 5.84 26.17 17.80
CA SER A 284 5.96 26.39 16.34
C SER A 284 4.61 26.48 15.58
N ARG A 285 3.47 26.31 16.25
CA ARG A 285 2.14 26.27 15.61
C ARG A 285 1.31 27.54 15.71
N ILE A 286 1.86 28.62 16.31
CA ILE A 286 1.12 29.91 16.35
C ILE A 286 1.80 30.88 15.38
N PRO A 287 1.19 31.26 14.26
CA PRO A 287 1.68 32.36 13.46
C PRO A 287 1.60 33.63 14.31
N SER A 288 2.75 34.22 14.64
CA SER A 288 2.81 35.50 15.34
C SER A 288 2.17 36.58 14.49
N ILE A 289 0.92 36.97 14.86
CA ILE A 289 0.30 38.18 14.33
C ILE A 289 1.10 39.37 14.85
N ARG A 290 2.07 39.85 14.05
CA ARG A 290 2.73 41.13 14.27
C ARG A 290 1.69 42.24 14.20
N ARG A 291 1.24 42.72 15.35
CA ARG A 291 0.53 43.98 15.48
C ARG A 291 1.43 45.09 14.94
N ALA A 292 1.06 45.65 13.80
CA ALA A 292 1.65 46.87 13.30
C ALA A 292 1.29 48.02 14.29
N LYS A 293 2.31 48.48 15.01
CA LYS A 293 2.21 49.68 15.89
C LYS A 293 2.15 50.90 15.02
N LYS A 294 0.96 51.48 14.96
CA LYS A 294 0.69 52.77 14.30
C LYS A 294 1.33 53.86 15.15
N ASN A 295 2.50 54.38 14.75
CA ASN A 295 3.02 55.60 15.30
C ASN A 295 2.40 56.80 14.54
N GLY A 296 1.55 57.56 15.22
CA GLY A 296 1.15 58.86 14.79
C GLY A 296 2.18 59.88 15.28
N LYS A 297 2.61 60.72 14.36
CA LYS A 297 2.72 62.16 14.52
C LYS A 297 2.75 62.78 13.14
#